data_76f00a2f9dd7c37e54cc7f3caf80f831
#
_entry.id   76f00a2f9dd7c37e54cc7f3caf80f831
#
_cell.length_a   1.000
_cell.length_b   1.000
_cell.length_c   1.000
_cell.angle_alpha   90.00
_cell.angle_beta   90.00
_cell.angle_gamma   90.00
#
_symmetry.space_group_name_H-M   'P 1'
#
loop_
_entity.id
_entity.type
_entity.pdbx_description
1 polymer ?
#
loop_
_entity_poly.entity_id
_entity_poly.type
_entity_poly.pdbx_seq_one_letter_code
_entity_poly.pdbx_strand_id
1 'polypeptide(L)'
;MSKQRKYNLLEHILFPSKRLNYNSLAKKMNNKVILITGATFGIGEQLSLLLAKTNSHLILVGRTKEKLEVLKLQIEELGGSAQIIPANLTNQEDIDDLIAVLLNLDNGIDVFVSNAGRSIRRSINESLDRFHDFERTMDLNYYAPVKMLLKLIPVLKHNKGQVINVSAINVLLIPAPKWSAYQASKAAFDNWFRCVTPEMKVDGVACTTIYLPLVKTRMIAPTKAYDKMPSMKPEEVAKLIGNYMINRKNKFQPWWLIYGQFSSILFRRLFEWGAARALNKKSK
;
A
#
# COMPACT_ATOMS: atom_id res chain seq x y z
N MET A 1 13.03 21.38 -6.96
CA MET A 1 12.26 21.38 -5.69
C MET A 1 10.83 21.84 -5.98
N SER A 2 9.84 20.95 -6.10
CA SER A 2 8.45 21.36 -6.28
C SER A 2 7.92 21.95 -4.97
N LYS A 3 7.36 23.16 -5.01
CA LYS A 3 6.69 23.78 -3.84
C LYS A 3 5.67 22.81 -3.27
N GLN A 4 5.93 22.27 -2.08
CA GLN A 4 4.96 21.43 -1.35
C GLN A 4 3.69 22.27 -1.10
N ARG A 5 2.63 21.96 -1.84
CA ARG A 5 1.32 22.57 -1.59
C ARG A 5 0.88 22.22 -0.17
N LYS A 6 0.65 23.24 0.66
CA LYS A 6 0.05 23.03 2.00
C LYS A 6 -1.34 22.39 1.84
N TYR A 7 -1.77 21.61 2.83
CA TYR A 7 -3.16 21.14 2.90
C TYR A 7 -4.11 22.32 2.90
N ASN A 8 -5.20 22.21 2.16
CA ASN A 8 -6.32 23.12 2.29
C ASN A 8 -7.18 22.73 3.52
N LEU A 9 -8.12 23.60 3.91
CA LEU A 9 -8.99 23.37 5.08
C LEU A 9 -9.75 22.05 4.99
N LEU A 10 -10.26 21.71 3.81
CA LEU A 10 -11.01 20.48 3.56
C LEU A 10 -10.10 19.23 3.75
N GLU A 11 -8.87 19.27 3.26
CA GLU A 11 -7.91 18.19 3.43
C GLU A 11 -7.53 18.00 4.92
N HIS A 12 -7.43 19.08 5.70
CA HIS A 12 -7.21 18.99 7.15
C HIS A 12 -8.39 18.34 7.89
N ILE A 13 -9.63 18.64 7.49
CA ILE A 13 -10.83 18.03 8.09
C ILE A 13 -10.93 16.55 7.71
N LEU A 14 -10.73 16.22 6.43
CA LEU A 14 -10.86 14.84 5.93
C LEU A 14 -9.71 13.94 6.39
N PHE A 15 -8.51 14.50 6.52
CA PHE A 15 -7.27 13.75 6.80
C PHE A 15 -6.48 14.44 7.92
N PRO A 16 -7.02 14.45 9.17
CA PRO A 16 -6.31 15.09 10.28
C PRO A 16 -4.94 14.45 10.48
N SER A 17 -3.90 15.27 10.51
CA SER A 17 -2.52 14.83 10.72
C SER A 17 -2.39 14.20 12.11
N LYS A 18 -1.88 12.97 12.16
CA LYS A 18 -1.52 12.33 13.41
C LYS A 18 -0.04 12.59 13.70
N ARG A 19 0.25 13.15 14.87
CA ARG A 19 1.64 13.28 15.33
C ARG A 19 2.23 11.87 15.48
N LEU A 20 3.43 11.69 14.95
CA LEU A 20 4.23 10.49 15.15
C LEU A 20 5.21 10.72 16.31
N ASN A 21 5.22 9.81 17.26
CA ASN A 21 6.27 9.79 18.29
C ASN A 21 7.49 9.04 17.72
N TYR A 22 8.48 9.81 17.25
CA TYR A 22 9.69 9.26 16.63
C TYR A 22 10.52 8.41 17.61
N ASN A 23 10.62 8.81 18.89
CA ASN A 23 11.35 8.03 19.88
C ASN A 23 10.70 6.66 20.11
N SER A 24 9.36 6.62 20.15
CA SER A 24 8.62 5.35 20.25
C SER A 24 8.80 4.49 19.00
N LEU A 25 8.82 5.11 17.81
CA LEU A 25 9.06 4.38 16.56
C LEU A 25 10.48 3.81 16.54
N ALA A 26 11.50 4.63 16.85
CA ALA A 26 12.88 4.20 16.90
C ALA A 26 13.08 3.05 17.90
N LYS A 27 12.52 3.17 19.10
CA LYS A 27 12.58 2.11 20.11
C LYS A 27 11.93 0.80 19.64
N LYS A 28 10.77 0.88 18.97
CA LYS A 28 10.03 -0.31 18.48
C LYS A 28 10.69 -0.98 17.29
N MET A 29 11.32 -0.20 16.42
CA MET A 29 11.95 -0.68 15.18
C MET A 29 13.45 -0.95 15.33
N ASN A 30 14.01 -0.71 16.52
CA ASN A 30 15.43 -0.96 16.79
C ASN A 30 15.79 -2.43 16.51
N ASN A 31 16.83 -2.65 15.71
CA ASN A 31 17.32 -3.95 15.25
C ASN A 31 16.26 -4.81 14.51
N LYS A 32 15.20 -4.21 13.97
CA LYS A 32 14.17 -4.91 13.20
C LYS A 32 14.49 -4.96 11.72
N VAL A 33 14.19 -6.07 11.08
CA VAL A 33 14.28 -6.25 9.63
C VAL A 33 12.92 -5.92 9.02
N ILE A 34 12.87 -4.90 8.15
CA ILE A 34 11.64 -4.36 7.59
C ILE A 34 11.65 -4.50 6.07
N LEU A 35 10.81 -5.35 5.53
CA LEU A 35 10.61 -5.53 4.10
C LEU A 35 9.57 -4.54 3.57
N ILE A 36 9.93 -3.76 2.55
CA ILE A 36 9.04 -2.77 1.92
C ILE A 36 8.98 -3.05 0.41
N THR A 37 7.81 -3.45 -0.09
CA THR A 37 7.59 -3.58 -1.54
C THR A 37 7.11 -2.26 -2.14
N GLY A 38 7.51 -1.97 -3.40
CA GLY A 38 7.21 -0.70 -4.03
C GLY A 38 7.91 0.49 -3.37
N ALA A 39 9.17 0.29 -2.95
CA ALA A 39 9.95 1.26 -2.18
C ALA A 39 10.39 2.49 -2.99
N THR A 40 10.44 2.41 -4.33
CA THR A 40 11.09 3.41 -5.19
C THR A 40 10.34 4.73 -5.36
N PHE A 41 9.07 4.83 -4.95
CA PHE A 41 8.25 6.02 -5.13
C PHE A 41 7.17 6.18 -4.05
N GLY A 42 6.81 7.43 -3.79
CA GLY A 42 5.62 7.81 -3.07
C GLY A 42 5.59 7.28 -1.64
N ILE A 43 4.61 6.43 -1.29
CA ILE A 43 4.44 5.95 0.09
C ILE A 43 5.63 5.11 0.53
N GLY A 44 6.08 4.16 -0.30
CA GLY A 44 7.20 3.27 0.05
C GLY A 44 8.51 4.04 0.24
N GLU A 45 8.82 4.99 -0.64
CA GLU A 45 9.97 5.88 -0.55
C GLU A 45 9.94 6.70 0.74
N GLN A 46 8.83 7.40 1.00
CA GLN A 46 8.69 8.24 2.19
C GLN A 46 8.71 7.43 3.51
N LEU A 47 8.18 6.21 3.48
CA LEU A 47 8.26 5.30 4.61
C LEU A 47 9.71 4.84 4.85
N SER A 48 10.45 4.51 3.79
CA SER A 48 11.85 4.10 3.90
C SER A 48 12.72 5.21 4.48
N LEU A 49 12.56 6.45 3.99
CA LEU A 49 13.25 7.63 4.54
C LEU A 49 12.87 7.94 5.99
N LEU A 50 11.60 7.73 6.37
CA LEU A 50 11.16 7.86 7.74
C LEU A 50 11.85 6.84 8.66
N LEU A 51 11.94 5.59 8.23
CA LEU A 51 12.51 4.48 8.99
C LEU A 51 14.04 4.49 9.01
N ALA A 52 14.70 5.18 8.09
CA ALA A 52 16.16 5.35 8.08
C ALA A 52 16.73 5.84 9.42
N LYS A 53 15.90 6.52 10.22
CA LYS A 53 16.29 7.08 11.54
C LYS A 53 15.98 6.15 12.72
N THR A 54 15.69 4.87 12.49
CA THR A 54 15.18 3.96 13.53
C THR A 54 16.12 2.81 13.89
N ASN A 55 17.35 2.80 13.42
CA ASN A 55 18.29 1.68 13.59
C ASN A 55 17.67 0.31 13.20
N SER A 56 16.83 0.32 12.17
CA SER A 56 16.28 -0.89 11.54
C SER A 56 17.06 -1.21 10.27
N HIS A 57 17.06 -2.49 9.86
CA HIS A 57 17.56 -2.88 8.56
C HIS A 57 16.41 -2.93 7.55
N LEU A 58 16.50 -2.12 6.50
CA LEU A 58 15.44 -2.00 5.50
C LEU A 58 15.74 -2.87 4.29
N ILE A 59 14.79 -3.72 3.89
CA ILE A 59 14.85 -4.46 2.63
C ILE A 59 13.90 -3.80 1.65
N LEU A 60 14.49 -3.19 0.62
CA LEU A 60 13.79 -2.35 -0.34
C LEU A 60 13.59 -3.10 -1.64
N VAL A 61 12.34 -3.38 -1.98
CA VAL A 61 11.97 -4.09 -3.22
C VAL A 61 11.31 -3.14 -4.21
N GLY A 62 11.82 -3.17 -5.44
CA GLY A 62 11.30 -2.38 -6.55
C GLY A 62 11.88 -2.84 -7.88
N ARG A 63 11.32 -2.40 -9.01
CA ARG A 63 11.74 -2.86 -10.34
C ARG A 63 12.98 -2.16 -10.89
N THR A 64 13.23 -0.93 -10.48
CA THR A 64 14.26 -0.06 -11.07
C THR A 64 15.44 0.00 -10.11
N LYS A 65 16.53 -0.70 -10.45
CA LYS A 65 17.73 -0.85 -9.63
C LYS A 65 18.35 0.51 -9.29
N GLU A 66 18.51 1.38 -10.28
CA GLU A 66 19.13 2.71 -10.12
C GLU A 66 18.39 3.58 -9.10
N LYS A 67 17.06 3.44 -9.04
CA LYS A 67 16.24 4.19 -8.07
C LYS A 67 16.31 3.62 -6.68
N LEU A 68 16.46 2.30 -6.56
CA LEU A 68 16.72 1.67 -5.27
C LEU A 68 18.10 2.05 -4.75
N GLU A 69 19.11 2.13 -5.61
CA GLU A 69 20.46 2.59 -5.25
C GLU A 69 20.45 4.02 -4.73
N VAL A 70 19.79 4.93 -5.45
CA VAL A 70 19.63 6.33 -4.98
C VAL A 70 18.93 6.40 -3.63
N LEU A 71 17.85 5.62 -3.44
CA LEU A 71 17.13 5.61 -2.17
C LEU A 71 17.99 5.00 -1.05
N LYS A 72 18.77 3.96 -1.34
CA LYS A 72 19.71 3.36 -0.39
C LYS A 72 20.73 4.38 0.07
N LEU A 73 21.38 5.11 -0.84
CA LEU A 73 22.34 6.18 -0.50
C LEU A 73 21.71 7.23 0.40
N GLN A 74 20.50 7.69 0.11
CA GLN A 74 19.77 8.65 0.96
C GLN A 74 19.51 8.10 2.37
N ILE A 75 19.20 6.80 2.49
CA ILE A 75 18.99 6.14 3.78
C ILE A 75 20.29 6.06 4.56
N GLU A 76 21.40 5.72 3.91
CA GLU A 76 22.73 5.63 4.50
C GLU A 76 23.25 7.01 4.96
N GLU A 77 23.01 8.08 4.17
CA GLU A 77 23.29 9.46 4.55
C GLU A 77 22.50 9.90 5.79
N LEU A 78 21.33 9.34 6.02
CA LEU A 78 20.52 9.56 7.24
C LEU A 78 20.94 8.68 8.43
N GLY A 79 21.98 7.86 8.27
CA GLY A 79 22.51 6.94 9.28
C GLY A 79 21.73 5.60 9.35
N GLY A 80 20.88 5.30 8.37
CA GLY A 80 20.13 4.04 8.29
C GLY A 80 20.90 2.93 7.59
N SER A 81 20.32 1.73 7.58
CA SER A 81 20.83 0.55 6.88
C SER A 81 19.80 0.02 5.90
N ALA A 82 20.21 -0.24 4.65
CA ALA A 82 19.33 -0.76 3.63
C ALA A 82 20.01 -1.77 2.69
N GLN A 83 19.28 -2.85 2.40
CA GLN A 83 19.57 -3.78 1.31
C GLN A 83 18.54 -3.54 0.20
N ILE A 84 18.98 -3.50 -1.04
CA ILE A 84 18.09 -3.40 -2.19
C ILE A 84 17.95 -4.74 -2.88
N ILE A 85 16.74 -5.07 -3.31
CA ILE A 85 16.46 -6.25 -4.14
C ILE A 85 15.63 -5.80 -5.34
N PRO A 86 16.25 -5.57 -6.50
CA PRO A 86 15.53 -5.29 -7.73
C PRO A 86 14.71 -6.51 -8.12
N ALA A 87 13.38 -6.37 -8.18
CA ALA A 87 12.49 -7.45 -8.57
C ALA A 87 11.21 -6.91 -9.24
N ASN A 88 10.80 -7.53 -10.33
CA ASN A 88 9.50 -7.31 -10.95
C ASN A 88 8.47 -8.28 -10.36
N LEU A 89 7.70 -7.83 -9.42
CA LEU A 89 6.70 -8.65 -8.71
C LEU A 89 5.53 -9.15 -9.60
N THR A 90 5.60 -8.98 -10.92
CA THR A 90 4.72 -9.64 -11.89
C THR A 90 5.41 -10.78 -12.64
N ASN A 91 6.70 -11.01 -12.37
CA ASN A 91 7.49 -12.12 -12.90
C ASN A 91 7.64 -13.18 -11.82
N GLN A 92 7.43 -14.46 -12.17
CA GLN A 92 7.49 -15.56 -11.22
C GLN A 92 8.94 -15.81 -10.74
N GLU A 93 9.90 -15.79 -11.63
CA GLU A 93 11.32 -16.03 -11.31
C GLU A 93 11.84 -14.96 -10.35
N ASP A 94 11.57 -13.68 -10.63
CA ASP A 94 11.94 -12.57 -9.74
C ASP A 94 11.33 -12.72 -8.33
N ILE A 95 10.09 -13.24 -8.23
CA ILE A 95 9.44 -13.48 -6.93
C ILE A 95 10.11 -14.65 -6.21
N ASP A 96 10.45 -15.74 -6.91
CA ASP A 96 11.06 -16.92 -6.33
C ASP A 96 12.48 -16.60 -5.84
N ASP A 97 13.28 -15.86 -6.63
CA ASP A 97 14.60 -15.36 -6.25
C ASP A 97 14.52 -14.42 -5.04
N LEU A 98 13.59 -13.48 -5.05
CA LEU A 98 13.34 -12.59 -3.92
C LEU A 98 13.03 -13.39 -2.65
N ILE A 99 12.13 -14.37 -2.73
CA ILE A 99 11.75 -15.23 -1.60
C ILE A 99 12.96 -16.02 -1.11
N ALA A 100 13.77 -16.59 -2.00
CA ALA A 100 14.98 -17.32 -1.63
C ALA A 100 15.95 -16.43 -0.83
N VAL A 101 16.18 -15.18 -1.27
CA VAL A 101 17.01 -14.21 -0.53
C VAL A 101 16.40 -13.91 0.84
N LEU A 102 15.08 -13.68 0.92
CA LEU A 102 14.40 -13.32 2.16
C LEU A 102 14.38 -14.44 3.20
N LEU A 103 14.31 -15.71 2.77
CA LEU A 103 14.34 -16.87 3.65
C LEU A 103 15.73 -17.18 4.18
N ASN A 104 16.78 -16.71 3.50
CA ASN A 104 18.19 -16.90 3.91
C ASN A 104 18.71 -15.76 4.80
N LEU A 105 17.86 -14.83 5.25
CA LEU A 105 18.26 -13.78 6.19
C LEU A 105 18.43 -14.34 7.60
N ASP A 106 19.58 -14.12 8.24
CA ASP A 106 19.93 -14.66 9.56
C ASP A 106 18.86 -14.33 10.63
N ASN A 107 18.34 -13.11 10.63
CA ASN A 107 17.33 -12.64 11.60
C ASN A 107 15.90 -12.75 11.05
N GLY A 108 15.73 -13.23 9.83
CA GLY A 108 14.44 -13.27 9.14
C GLY A 108 13.82 -11.88 8.97
N ILE A 109 12.49 -11.83 8.91
CA ILE A 109 11.73 -10.59 8.69
C ILE A 109 10.83 -10.34 9.90
N ASP A 110 10.89 -9.13 10.46
CA ASP A 110 10.01 -8.68 11.54
C ASP A 110 8.77 -7.95 11.03
N VAL A 111 8.91 -7.13 9.99
CA VAL A 111 7.79 -6.36 9.43
C VAL A 111 7.78 -6.48 7.92
N PHE A 112 6.64 -6.88 7.38
CA PHE A 112 6.38 -6.86 5.95
C PHE A 112 5.36 -5.79 5.59
N VAL A 113 5.78 -4.77 4.82
CA VAL A 113 4.92 -3.72 4.27
C VAL A 113 4.60 -4.05 2.81
N SER A 114 3.41 -4.59 2.58
CA SER A 114 2.85 -4.85 1.26
C SER A 114 2.30 -3.54 0.69
N ASN A 115 3.15 -2.80 0.00
CA ASN A 115 2.82 -1.48 -0.56
C ASN A 115 2.88 -1.45 -2.10
N ALA A 116 3.60 -2.36 -2.74
CA ALA A 116 3.61 -2.44 -4.21
C ALA A 116 2.19 -2.55 -4.76
N GLY A 117 1.91 -1.82 -5.83
CA GLY A 117 0.60 -1.86 -6.45
C GLY A 117 0.56 -1.11 -7.78
N ARG A 118 -0.45 -1.42 -8.57
CA ARG A 118 -0.73 -0.77 -9.85
C ARG A 118 -2.20 -0.40 -9.92
N SER A 119 -2.48 0.78 -10.45
CA SER A 119 -3.83 1.25 -10.72
C SER A 119 -4.00 1.47 -12.22
N ILE A 120 -5.06 0.91 -12.79
CA ILE A 120 -5.45 1.12 -14.18
C ILE A 120 -6.89 1.64 -14.18
N ARG A 121 -7.08 2.79 -14.83
CA ARG A 121 -8.40 3.39 -15.05
C ARG A 121 -8.75 3.32 -16.52
N ARG A 122 -9.72 2.49 -16.88
CA ARG A 122 -10.16 2.26 -18.25
C ARG A 122 -11.64 1.89 -18.29
N SER A 123 -12.38 2.38 -19.29
CA SER A 123 -13.75 1.92 -19.51
C SER A 123 -13.77 0.48 -20.02
N ILE A 124 -14.90 -0.20 -19.87
CA ILE A 124 -15.01 -1.59 -20.35
C ILE A 124 -14.86 -1.66 -21.87
N ASN A 125 -15.43 -0.70 -22.60
CA ASN A 125 -15.31 -0.66 -24.06
C ASN A 125 -13.86 -0.44 -24.55
N GLU A 126 -13.04 0.28 -23.77
CA GLU A 126 -11.61 0.46 -24.06
C GLU A 126 -10.77 -0.74 -23.58
N SER A 127 -11.38 -1.74 -22.96
CA SER A 127 -10.71 -2.91 -22.36
C SER A 127 -10.94 -4.20 -23.12
N LEU A 128 -11.75 -4.20 -24.19
CA LEU A 128 -12.17 -5.43 -24.88
C LEU A 128 -10.97 -6.27 -25.37
N ASP A 129 -9.93 -5.62 -25.89
CA ASP A 129 -8.71 -6.26 -26.38
C ASP A 129 -7.54 -6.14 -25.40
N ARG A 130 -7.82 -5.90 -24.11
CA ARG A 130 -6.80 -5.56 -23.12
C ARG A 130 -6.89 -6.42 -21.86
N PHE A 131 -7.13 -7.69 -22.03
CA PHE A 131 -7.18 -8.62 -20.89
C PHE A 131 -5.90 -8.59 -20.04
N HIS A 132 -4.76 -8.36 -20.67
CA HIS A 132 -3.47 -8.18 -20.00
C HIS A 132 -3.47 -7.04 -18.93
N ASP A 133 -4.39 -6.08 -18.96
CA ASP A 133 -4.51 -5.06 -17.91
C ASP A 133 -5.09 -5.67 -16.62
N PHE A 134 -5.96 -6.67 -16.74
CA PHE A 134 -6.49 -7.43 -15.61
C PHE A 134 -5.43 -8.37 -15.03
N GLU A 135 -4.72 -9.11 -15.88
CA GLU A 135 -3.61 -9.98 -15.46
C GLU A 135 -2.56 -9.17 -14.67
N ARG A 136 -2.02 -8.11 -15.27
CA ARG A 136 -0.99 -7.28 -14.63
C ARG A 136 -1.40 -6.64 -13.31
N THR A 137 -2.69 -6.33 -13.12
CA THR A 137 -3.17 -5.82 -11.84
C THR A 137 -3.38 -6.94 -10.83
N MET A 138 -3.86 -8.10 -11.26
CA MET A 138 -3.98 -9.28 -10.40
C MET A 138 -2.61 -9.79 -9.95
N ASP A 139 -1.66 -9.90 -10.86
CA ASP A 139 -0.30 -10.36 -10.56
C ASP A 139 0.34 -9.51 -9.46
N LEU A 140 0.32 -8.18 -9.64
CA LEU A 140 0.99 -7.29 -8.70
C LEU A 140 0.20 -7.05 -7.40
N ASN A 141 -1.13 -6.87 -7.49
CA ASN A 141 -1.93 -6.45 -6.35
C ASN A 141 -2.44 -7.62 -5.51
N TYR A 142 -2.49 -8.84 -6.07
CA TYR A 142 -3.02 -10.03 -5.41
C TYR A 142 -2.02 -11.19 -5.37
N TYR A 143 -1.59 -11.74 -6.52
CA TYR A 143 -0.76 -12.95 -6.52
C TYR A 143 0.61 -12.73 -5.88
N ALA A 144 1.30 -11.64 -6.20
CA ALA A 144 2.62 -11.36 -5.63
C ALA A 144 2.61 -11.30 -4.09
N PRO A 145 1.78 -10.47 -3.44
CA PRO A 145 1.76 -10.44 -1.98
C PRO A 145 1.26 -11.74 -1.34
N VAL A 146 0.36 -12.50 -1.99
CA VAL A 146 -0.07 -13.81 -1.51
C VAL A 146 1.09 -14.81 -1.56
N LYS A 147 1.78 -14.93 -2.70
CA LYS A 147 2.95 -15.82 -2.86
C LYS A 147 4.03 -15.51 -1.82
N MET A 148 4.36 -14.25 -1.66
CA MET A 148 5.34 -13.81 -0.66
C MET A 148 4.88 -14.18 0.76
N LEU A 149 3.64 -13.88 1.14
CA LEU A 149 3.13 -14.16 2.48
C LEU A 149 3.09 -15.65 2.78
N LEU A 150 2.64 -16.50 1.86
CA LEU A 150 2.64 -17.96 2.05
C LEU A 150 4.03 -18.51 2.41
N LYS A 151 5.11 -17.90 1.92
CA LYS A 151 6.49 -18.29 2.23
C LYS A 151 7.06 -17.60 3.45
N LEU A 152 6.63 -16.36 3.73
CA LEU A 152 7.16 -15.55 4.83
C LEU A 152 6.41 -15.75 6.16
N ILE A 153 5.19 -16.29 6.15
CA ILE A 153 4.41 -16.54 7.36
C ILE A 153 5.19 -17.33 8.44
N PRO A 154 5.92 -18.41 8.12
CA PRO A 154 6.69 -19.14 9.17
C PRO A 154 7.70 -18.26 9.89
N VAL A 155 8.46 -17.44 9.15
CA VAL A 155 9.44 -16.49 9.70
C VAL A 155 8.75 -15.39 10.52
N LEU A 156 7.66 -14.84 9.99
CA LEU A 156 6.85 -13.82 10.70
C LEU A 156 6.26 -14.38 12.00
N LYS A 157 5.84 -15.64 12.04
CA LYS A 157 5.38 -16.33 13.24
C LYS A 157 6.50 -16.45 14.26
N HIS A 158 7.67 -16.95 13.86
CA HIS A 158 8.84 -17.07 14.72
C HIS A 158 9.21 -15.73 15.37
N ASN A 159 9.25 -14.65 14.60
CA ASN A 159 9.61 -13.30 15.06
C ASN A 159 8.47 -12.56 15.76
N LYS A 160 7.26 -13.16 15.88
CA LYS A 160 6.03 -12.46 16.31
C LYS A 160 5.88 -11.13 15.58
N GLY A 161 6.08 -11.19 14.26
CA GLY A 161 6.24 -10.05 13.36
C GLY A 161 4.95 -9.28 13.10
N GLN A 162 4.99 -8.41 12.09
CA GLN A 162 3.83 -7.63 11.65
C GLN A 162 3.73 -7.62 10.13
N VAL A 163 2.51 -7.74 9.61
CA VAL A 163 2.19 -7.49 8.21
C VAL A 163 1.32 -6.23 8.11
N ILE A 164 1.73 -5.31 7.22
CA ILE A 164 1.00 -4.09 6.92
C ILE A 164 0.57 -4.12 5.46
N ASN A 165 -0.74 -4.25 5.21
CA ASN A 165 -1.34 -4.16 3.89
C ASN A 165 -1.72 -2.70 3.60
N VAL A 166 -1.06 -2.08 2.61
CA VAL A 166 -1.44 -0.77 2.08
C VAL A 166 -2.55 -0.95 1.05
N SER A 167 -3.78 -0.79 1.50
CA SER A 167 -5.02 -0.96 0.74
C SER A 167 -5.62 0.40 0.36
N ALA A 168 -6.82 0.40 -0.18
CA ALA A 168 -7.53 1.61 -0.59
C ALA A 168 -8.98 1.58 -0.12
N ILE A 169 -9.57 2.75 0.14
CA ILE A 169 -10.96 2.88 0.61
C ILE A 169 -11.99 2.28 -0.34
N ASN A 170 -11.67 2.20 -1.62
CA ASN A 170 -12.58 1.69 -2.65
C ASN A 170 -12.90 0.20 -2.52
N VAL A 171 -12.10 -0.59 -1.79
CA VAL A 171 -12.43 -1.99 -1.49
C VAL A 171 -13.57 -2.12 -0.48
N LEU A 172 -13.85 -1.05 0.27
CA LEU A 172 -14.91 -0.98 1.28
C LEU A 172 -16.15 -0.23 0.79
N LEU A 173 -16.09 0.37 -0.39
CA LEU A 173 -17.15 1.18 -0.98
C LEU A 173 -17.74 0.49 -2.21
N ILE A 174 -18.85 1.04 -2.68
CA ILE A 174 -19.47 0.59 -3.94
C ILE A 174 -18.48 0.72 -5.10
N PRO A 175 -18.39 -0.28 -6.00
CA PRO A 175 -17.47 -0.23 -7.11
C PRO A 175 -17.73 0.95 -8.05
N ALA A 176 -16.66 1.66 -8.42
CA ALA A 176 -16.73 2.79 -9.33
C ALA A 176 -16.48 2.34 -10.79
N PRO A 177 -17.24 2.85 -11.77
CA PRO A 177 -16.99 2.58 -13.18
C PRO A 177 -15.55 2.96 -13.59
N LYS A 178 -15.03 2.28 -14.60
CA LYS A 178 -13.68 2.45 -15.16
C LYS A 178 -12.52 1.94 -14.28
N TRP A 179 -12.81 1.34 -13.12
CA TRP A 179 -11.80 0.83 -12.19
C TRP A 179 -11.85 -0.69 -12.01
N SER A 180 -12.49 -1.42 -12.92
CA SER A 180 -12.77 -2.86 -12.78
C SER A 180 -11.52 -3.68 -12.47
N ALA A 181 -10.44 -3.55 -13.25
CA ALA A 181 -9.20 -4.30 -13.02
C ALA A 181 -8.56 -3.97 -11.66
N TYR A 182 -8.47 -2.68 -11.33
CA TYR A 182 -7.85 -2.23 -10.08
C TYR A 182 -8.66 -2.63 -8.84
N GLN A 183 -9.97 -2.33 -8.84
CA GLN A 183 -10.80 -2.64 -7.66
C GLN A 183 -10.94 -4.14 -7.42
N ALA A 184 -11.11 -4.93 -8.48
CA ALA A 184 -11.17 -6.39 -8.36
C ALA A 184 -9.88 -6.94 -7.73
N SER A 185 -8.70 -6.51 -8.21
CA SER A 185 -7.43 -7.00 -7.69
C SER A 185 -7.15 -6.57 -6.24
N LYS A 186 -7.47 -5.32 -5.89
CA LYS A 186 -7.31 -4.84 -4.51
C LYS A 186 -8.32 -5.49 -3.55
N ALA A 187 -9.56 -5.70 -3.98
CA ALA A 187 -10.57 -6.39 -3.19
C ALA A 187 -10.23 -7.87 -2.98
N ALA A 188 -9.66 -8.54 -3.99
CA ALA A 188 -9.20 -9.92 -3.86
C ALA A 188 -8.16 -10.06 -2.74
N PHE A 189 -7.12 -9.20 -2.73
CA PHE A 189 -6.10 -9.24 -1.68
C PHE A 189 -6.65 -8.83 -0.31
N ASP A 190 -7.50 -7.82 -0.25
CA ASP A 190 -8.13 -7.39 1.01
C ASP A 190 -8.95 -8.53 1.63
N ASN A 191 -9.79 -9.21 0.85
CA ASN A 191 -10.58 -10.34 1.30
C ASN A 191 -9.70 -11.50 1.76
N TRP A 192 -8.70 -11.90 0.96
CA TRP A 192 -7.77 -12.95 1.33
C TRP A 192 -7.04 -12.61 2.64
N PHE A 193 -6.50 -11.39 2.76
CA PHE A 193 -5.78 -10.96 3.96
C PHE A 193 -6.68 -10.94 5.20
N ARG A 194 -7.94 -10.57 5.05
CA ARG A 194 -8.93 -10.61 6.14
C ARG A 194 -9.26 -12.05 6.56
N CYS A 195 -9.31 -12.99 5.62
CA CYS A 195 -9.53 -14.42 5.93
C CYS A 195 -8.36 -15.00 6.74
N VAL A 196 -7.10 -14.73 6.36
CA VAL A 196 -5.93 -15.30 7.03
C VAL A 196 -5.50 -14.55 8.31
N THR A 197 -5.98 -13.31 8.49
CA THR A 197 -5.64 -12.47 9.65
C THR A 197 -5.93 -13.14 11.01
N PRO A 198 -7.09 -13.79 11.25
CA PRO A 198 -7.35 -14.47 12.51
C PRO A 198 -6.34 -15.59 12.78
N GLU A 199 -6.01 -16.39 11.76
CA GLU A 199 -5.05 -17.49 11.86
C GLU A 199 -3.65 -16.96 12.22
N MET A 200 -3.18 -15.95 11.50
CA MET A 200 -1.88 -15.31 11.76
C MET A 200 -1.80 -14.69 13.17
N LYS A 201 -2.90 -14.13 13.67
CA LYS A 201 -2.94 -13.53 15.00
C LYS A 201 -2.83 -14.56 16.12
N VAL A 202 -3.42 -15.74 15.98
CA VAL A 202 -3.26 -16.83 16.93
C VAL A 202 -1.78 -17.20 17.10
N ASP A 203 -1.02 -17.10 16.00
CA ASP A 203 0.43 -17.35 15.98
C ASP A 203 1.27 -16.12 16.41
N GLY A 204 0.65 -15.04 16.87
CA GLY A 204 1.32 -13.83 17.37
C GLY A 204 1.73 -12.81 16.30
N VAL A 205 1.37 -13.01 15.04
CA VAL A 205 1.64 -12.05 13.96
C VAL A 205 0.60 -10.93 13.97
N ALA A 206 1.04 -9.69 14.08
CA ALA A 206 0.16 -8.53 13.99
C ALA A 206 -0.21 -8.26 12.51
N CYS A 207 -1.50 -8.14 12.21
CA CYS A 207 -2.01 -7.85 10.88
C CYS A 207 -2.70 -6.49 10.87
N THR A 208 -2.24 -5.60 9.98
CA THR A 208 -2.74 -4.23 9.86
C THR A 208 -3.15 -3.95 8.42
N THR A 209 -4.38 -3.47 8.19
CA THR A 209 -4.78 -2.93 6.88
C THR A 209 -4.93 -1.42 6.96
N ILE A 210 -4.29 -0.70 6.04
CA ILE A 210 -4.33 0.76 5.91
C ILE A 210 -5.20 1.10 4.70
N TYR A 211 -6.47 1.46 4.92
CA TYR A 211 -7.39 1.87 3.86
C TYR A 211 -7.19 3.35 3.53
N LEU A 212 -6.45 3.59 2.46
CA LEU A 212 -6.08 4.95 2.05
C LEU A 212 -7.11 5.55 1.09
N PRO A 213 -7.44 6.82 1.26
CA PRO A 213 -8.08 7.62 0.21
C PRO A 213 -7.08 7.89 -0.91
N LEU A 214 -7.38 8.85 -1.77
CA LEU A 214 -6.45 9.32 -2.78
C LEU A 214 -5.15 9.83 -2.12
N VAL A 215 -4.00 9.37 -2.62
CA VAL A 215 -2.67 9.82 -2.13
C VAL A 215 -1.91 10.43 -3.30
N LYS A 216 -1.33 11.61 -3.11
CA LYS A 216 -0.54 12.35 -4.13
C LYS A 216 0.77 11.63 -4.44
N THR A 217 0.68 10.61 -5.27
CA THR A 217 1.81 9.83 -5.75
C THR A 217 1.86 9.85 -7.27
N ARG A 218 2.97 9.39 -7.85
CA ARG A 218 3.11 9.19 -9.29
C ARG A 218 2.02 8.28 -9.88
N MET A 219 1.45 7.38 -9.09
CA MET A 219 0.40 6.46 -9.54
C MET A 219 -0.86 7.20 -10.01
N ILE A 220 -1.21 8.33 -9.41
CA ILE A 220 -2.42 9.08 -9.76
C ILE A 220 -2.20 10.15 -10.84
N ALA A 221 -0.95 10.52 -11.13
CA ALA A 221 -0.61 11.58 -12.06
C ALA A 221 -1.24 11.46 -13.47
N PRO A 222 -1.42 10.23 -14.04
CA PRO A 222 -2.07 10.10 -15.35
C PRO A 222 -3.56 10.49 -15.36
N THR A 223 -4.19 10.65 -14.18
CA THR A 223 -5.64 10.92 -14.07
C THR A 223 -5.89 12.37 -13.67
N LYS A 224 -5.95 13.29 -14.66
CA LYS A 224 -6.18 14.72 -14.44
C LYS A 224 -7.38 15.06 -13.53
N ALA A 225 -8.40 14.19 -13.49
CA ALA A 225 -9.56 14.37 -12.60
C ALA A 225 -9.18 14.40 -11.10
N TYR A 226 -8.03 13.86 -10.73
CA TYR A 226 -7.56 13.83 -9.35
C TYR A 226 -6.82 15.09 -8.90
N ASP A 227 -6.42 15.97 -9.83
CA ASP A 227 -5.64 17.17 -9.49
C ASP A 227 -6.37 18.10 -8.52
N LYS A 228 -7.71 18.13 -8.62
CA LYS A 228 -8.60 18.96 -7.79
C LYS A 228 -9.21 18.21 -6.60
N MET A 229 -9.01 16.90 -6.49
CA MET A 229 -9.61 16.10 -5.41
C MET A 229 -8.76 16.19 -4.13
N PRO A 230 -9.43 16.21 -2.95
CA PRO A 230 -8.74 16.10 -1.68
C PRO A 230 -7.91 14.81 -1.61
N SER A 231 -6.67 14.92 -1.15
CA SER A 231 -5.75 13.78 -1.17
C SER A 231 -4.71 13.88 -0.06
N MET A 232 -4.31 12.74 0.47
CA MET A 232 -3.21 12.66 1.45
C MET A 232 -1.86 12.88 0.78
N LYS A 233 -0.88 13.35 1.56
CA LYS A 233 0.52 13.39 1.15
C LYS A 233 1.20 12.06 1.50
N PRO A 234 2.15 11.56 0.67
CA PRO A 234 2.90 10.34 0.96
C PRO A 234 3.60 10.37 2.32
N GLU A 235 4.14 11.52 2.72
CA GLU A 235 4.83 11.72 4.01
C GLU A 235 3.86 11.53 5.20
N GLU A 236 2.63 12.01 5.08
CA GLU A 236 1.62 11.82 6.14
C GLU A 236 1.16 10.37 6.21
N VAL A 237 1.11 9.67 5.07
CA VAL A 237 0.84 8.23 5.04
C VAL A 237 1.99 7.44 5.66
N ALA A 238 3.24 7.82 5.41
CA ALA A 238 4.41 7.21 6.05
C ALA A 238 4.36 7.36 7.58
N LYS A 239 4.06 8.55 8.10
CA LYS A 239 3.84 8.78 9.55
C LYS A 239 2.69 7.95 10.10
N LEU A 240 1.60 7.84 9.34
CA LEU A 240 0.46 7.00 9.70
C LEU A 240 0.88 5.54 9.84
N ILE A 241 1.59 4.99 8.85
CA ILE A 241 2.11 3.62 8.89
C ILE A 241 3.04 3.45 10.10
N GLY A 242 3.96 4.40 10.36
CA GLY A 242 4.83 4.39 11.53
C GLY A 242 4.05 4.31 12.86
N ASN A 243 2.95 5.05 12.99
CA ASN A 243 2.07 4.95 14.17
C ASN A 243 1.44 3.53 14.31
N TYR A 244 1.11 2.87 13.20
CA TYR A 244 0.57 1.51 13.21
C TYR A 244 1.66 0.45 13.42
N MET A 245 2.91 0.73 13.08
CA MET A 245 4.06 -0.08 13.49
C MET A 245 4.26 -0.06 15.02
N ILE A 246 4.09 1.10 15.66
CA ILE A 246 4.19 1.23 17.12
C ILE A 246 3.05 0.48 17.82
N ASN A 247 1.81 0.77 17.42
CA ASN A 247 0.60 0.38 18.16
C ASN A 247 0.02 -0.98 17.74
N ARG A 248 0.48 -1.55 16.61
CA ARG A 248 0.02 -2.83 16.05
C ARG A 248 -1.51 -2.95 15.90
N LYS A 249 -2.20 -1.83 15.65
CA LYS A 249 -3.65 -1.82 15.48
C LYS A 249 -4.06 -2.50 14.17
N ASN A 250 -5.24 -3.12 14.16
CA ASN A 250 -5.67 -3.97 13.06
C ASN A 250 -6.00 -3.22 11.77
N LYS A 251 -6.53 -2.00 11.87
CA LYS A 251 -6.91 -1.24 10.69
C LYS A 251 -6.84 0.26 10.88
N PHE A 252 -6.54 0.96 9.78
CA PHE A 252 -6.82 2.38 9.60
C PHE A 252 -7.88 2.54 8.52
N GLN A 253 -8.82 3.42 8.77
CA GLN A 253 -9.70 3.99 7.76
C GLN A 253 -9.98 5.45 8.12
N PRO A 254 -10.20 6.35 7.12
CA PRO A 254 -10.66 7.71 7.41
C PRO A 254 -11.95 7.67 8.21
N TRP A 255 -12.12 8.61 9.16
CA TRP A 255 -13.27 8.64 10.05
C TRP A 255 -14.62 8.71 9.32
N TRP A 256 -14.65 9.42 8.20
CA TRP A 256 -15.85 9.60 7.38
C TRP A 256 -16.23 8.36 6.55
N LEU A 257 -15.30 7.40 6.38
CA LEU A 257 -15.52 6.24 5.53
C LEU A 257 -16.67 5.36 6.02
N ILE A 258 -16.92 5.32 7.32
CA ILE A 258 -18.03 4.55 7.89
C ILE A 258 -19.39 5.01 7.32
N TYR A 259 -19.58 6.31 7.17
CA TYR A 259 -20.79 6.88 6.55
C TYR A 259 -20.87 6.51 5.06
N GLY A 260 -19.73 6.52 4.35
CA GLY A 260 -19.63 6.06 2.96
C GLY A 260 -20.01 4.59 2.80
N GLN A 261 -19.61 3.72 3.74
CA GLN A 261 -19.96 2.30 3.74
C GLN A 261 -21.47 2.10 3.94
N PHE A 262 -22.08 2.73 4.94
CA PHE A 262 -23.54 2.69 5.14
C PHE A 262 -24.30 3.20 3.92
N SER A 263 -23.86 4.32 3.38
CA SER A 263 -24.42 4.90 2.15
C SER A 263 -24.30 3.93 0.94
N SER A 264 -23.18 3.24 0.82
CA SER A 264 -22.92 2.28 -0.26
C SER A 264 -23.88 1.06 -0.20
N ILE A 265 -24.28 0.65 0.99
CA ILE A 265 -25.24 -0.44 1.18
C ILE A 265 -26.66 0.05 0.93
N LEU A 266 -27.05 1.14 1.61
CA LEU A 266 -28.44 1.62 1.61
C LEU A 266 -28.87 2.18 0.24
N PHE A 267 -27.98 2.90 -0.44
CA PHE A 267 -28.28 3.58 -1.70
C PHE A 267 -27.63 2.93 -2.93
N ARG A 268 -27.30 1.65 -2.86
CA ARG A 268 -26.61 0.93 -3.92
C ARG A 268 -27.25 1.12 -5.30
N ARG A 269 -28.57 0.92 -5.41
CA ARG A 269 -29.29 1.05 -6.69
C ARG A 269 -29.26 2.47 -7.24
N LEU A 270 -29.34 3.49 -6.37
CA LEU A 270 -29.25 4.89 -6.78
C LEU A 270 -27.86 5.25 -7.30
N PHE A 271 -26.80 4.74 -6.66
CA PHE A 271 -25.42 4.91 -7.14
C PHE A 271 -25.20 4.25 -8.50
N GLU A 272 -25.65 3.00 -8.67
CA GLU A 272 -25.52 2.27 -9.93
C GLU A 272 -26.29 2.99 -11.07
N TRP A 273 -27.51 3.43 -10.81
CA TRP A 273 -28.31 4.21 -11.76
C TRP A 273 -27.67 5.57 -12.09
N GLY A 274 -27.21 6.31 -11.09
CA GLY A 274 -26.53 7.60 -11.25
C GLY A 274 -25.22 7.48 -12.04
N ALA A 275 -24.44 6.42 -11.78
CA ALA A 275 -23.23 6.12 -12.51
C ALA A 275 -23.49 5.82 -13.99
N ALA A 276 -24.50 5.02 -14.30
CA ALA A 276 -24.91 4.73 -15.68
C ALA A 276 -25.35 6.01 -16.42
N ARG A 277 -26.15 6.87 -15.75
CA ARG A 277 -26.61 8.13 -16.33
C ARG A 277 -25.45 9.12 -16.58
N ALA A 278 -24.48 9.18 -15.67
CA ALA A 278 -23.29 10.02 -15.81
C ALA A 278 -22.38 9.57 -16.97
N LEU A 279 -22.30 8.26 -17.22
CA LEU A 279 -21.57 7.71 -18.35
C LEU A 279 -22.25 8.04 -19.69
N ASN A 280 -23.56 7.91 -19.78
CA ASN A 280 -24.35 8.24 -20.99
C ASN A 280 -24.22 9.71 -21.40
N LYS A 281 -24.13 10.65 -20.42
CA LYS A 281 -23.93 12.08 -20.71
C LYS A 281 -22.55 12.42 -21.27
N LYS A 282 -21.55 11.56 -21.09
CA LYS A 282 -20.17 11.78 -21.59
C LYS A 282 -19.91 11.10 -22.94
N SER A 283 -20.83 10.27 -23.40
CA SER A 283 -20.76 9.61 -24.72
C SER A 283 -21.54 10.34 -25.80
N LYS A 284 -22.25 11.39 -25.46
CA LYS A 284 -22.83 12.41 -26.36
C LYS A 284 -21.95 13.67 -26.32
#